data_5c6f5917a9dd27c9f78cf108ac6629e5
#
_entry.id   5c6f5917a9dd27c9f78cf108ac6629e5
#
_cell.length_a   1.000
_cell.length_b   1.000
_cell.length_c   1.000
_cell.angle_alpha   90.00
_cell.angle_beta   90.00
_cell.angle_gamma   90.00
#
_symmetry.space_group_name_H-M   'P 1'
#
loop_
_entity.id
_entity.type
_entity.pdbx_description
1 polymer ?
#
loop_
_entity_poly.entity_id
_entity_poly.type
_entity_poly.pdbx_seq_one_letter_code
_entity_poly.pdbx_strand_id
1 'polypeptide(L)'
;MKIKYSRTPHLPFSQSITSDDKKLISVDHFIGKEIIMSEKRDGENSSLYRDYNHARSLDSSDHISQHWLKGLSIRYDIPEDCRICGENLYAKHSIHYTNLESYFEVFSIWNEKNDCLSPNIFFNR
;
A
#
# COMPACT_ATOMS: atom_id res chain seq x y z
N MET A 1 -8.92 8.28 12.41
CA MET A 1 -7.66 7.88 13.09
C MET A 1 -6.60 7.55 12.05
N LYS A 2 -5.42 8.12 12.18
CA LYS A 2 -4.31 7.88 11.26
C LYS A 2 -3.51 6.67 11.73
N ILE A 3 -3.30 5.69 10.86
CA ILE A 3 -2.64 4.44 11.20
C ILE A 3 -1.46 4.24 10.25
N LYS A 4 -0.28 4.07 10.85
CA LYS A 4 0.93 3.77 10.10
C LYS A 4 0.85 2.38 9.50
N TYR A 5 1.16 2.25 8.21
CA TYR A 5 1.18 0.94 7.57
C TYR A 5 2.28 0.06 8.16
N SER A 6 1.94 -1.18 8.48
CA SER A 6 2.88 -2.14 9.06
C SER A 6 3.98 -2.51 8.07
N ARG A 7 5.17 -2.77 8.59
CA ARG A 7 6.24 -3.34 7.78
C ARG A 7 5.91 -4.79 7.41
N THR A 8 6.03 -5.10 6.12
CA THR A 8 5.85 -6.46 5.62
C THR A 8 7.20 -7.16 5.56
N PRO A 9 7.34 -8.37 6.13
CA PRO A 9 8.60 -9.11 6.06
C PRO A 9 8.95 -9.51 4.63
N HIS A 10 10.25 -9.51 4.32
CA HIS A 10 10.76 -10.10 3.10
C HIS A 10 10.73 -11.62 3.17
N LEU A 11 10.62 -12.27 2.02
CA LEU A 11 10.79 -13.73 1.93
C LEU A 11 12.25 -14.12 2.24
N PRO A 12 12.50 -15.36 2.73
CA PRO A 12 13.85 -15.76 3.15
C PRO A 12 14.91 -15.64 2.05
N PHE A 13 14.49 -15.75 0.79
CA PHE A 13 15.37 -15.73 -0.39
C PHE A 13 15.41 -14.36 -1.09
N SER A 14 14.84 -13.32 -0.50
CA SER A 14 14.89 -11.96 -1.08
C SER A 14 16.31 -11.44 -1.11
N GLN A 15 16.72 -10.86 -2.24
CA GLN A 15 18.11 -10.41 -2.46
C GLN A 15 18.35 -8.96 -2.06
N SER A 16 17.31 -8.13 -2.00
CA SER A 16 17.42 -6.68 -1.76
C SER A 16 16.99 -6.31 -0.33
N ILE A 17 17.62 -6.93 0.67
CA ILE A 17 17.31 -6.70 2.07
C ILE A 17 18.36 -5.80 2.70
N THR A 18 17.90 -4.73 3.37
CA THR A 18 18.74 -3.86 4.20
C THR A 18 18.70 -4.30 5.67
N SER A 19 19.59 -3.74 6.50
CA SER A 19 19.65 -4.07 7.95
C SER A 19 18.37 -3.71 8.69
N ASP A 20 17.60 -2.73 8.19
CA ASP A 20 16.34 -2.29 8.82
C ASP A 20 15.12 -3.12 8.39
N ASP A 21 15.27 -3.98 7.40
CA ASP A 21 14.18 -4.79 6.88
C ASP A 21 13.93 -6.03 7.75
N LYS A 22 12.65 -6.41 7.83
CA LYS A 22 12.24 -7.68 8.44
C LYS A 22 12.33 -8.78 7.39
N LYS A 23 12.76 -9.96 7.82
CA LYS A 23 12.88 -11.14 6.96
C LYS A 23 12.25 -12.34 7.64
N LEU A 24 11.47 -13.11 6.88
CA LEU A 24 10.94 -14.39 7.35
C LEU A 24 12.08 -15.42 7.43
N ILE A 25 12.04 -16.27 8.45
CA ILE A 25 13.00 -17.38 8.61
C ILE A 25 12.69 -18.48 7.61
N SER A 26 11.40 -18.77 7.38
CA SER A 26 10.94 -19.78 6.43
C SER A 26 9.57 -19.39 5.86
N VAL A 27 9.14 -20.14 4.83
CA VAL A 27 7.80 -20.01 4.24
C VAL A 27 6.89 -21.19 4.57
N ASP A 28 7.27 -22.02 5.54
CA ASP A 28 6.54 -23.24 5.89
C ASP A 28 5.09 -22.98 6.30
N HIS A 29 4.81 -21.82 6.91
CA HIS A 29 3.45 -21.44 7.31
C HIS A 29 2.53 -21.18 6.11
N PHE A 30 3.04 -21.06 4.89
CA PHE A 30 2.24 -20.94 3.67
C PHE A 30 1.84 -22.30 3.08
N ILE A 31 2.48 -23.39 3.52
CA ILE A 31 2.21 -24.73 2.98
C ILE A 31 0.73 -25.08 3.23
N GLY A 32 0.04 -25.52 2.18
CA GLY A 32 -1.37 -25.87 2.26
C GLY A 32 -2.33 -24.70 2.39
N LYS A 33 -1.85 -23.47 2.25
CA LYS A 33 -2.66 -22.26 2.30
C LYS A 33 -2.91 -21.70 0.90
N GLU A 34 -4.11 -21.18 0.71
CA GLU A 34 -4.39 -20.36 -0.46
C GLU A 34 -3.66 -19.02 -0.30
N ILE A 35 -2.90 -18.64 -1.31
CA ILE A 35 -2.14 -17.39 -1.32
C ILE A 35 -2.47 -16.56 -2.56
N ILE A 36 -2.29 -15.26 -2.44
CA ILE A 36 -2.37 -14.32 -3.56
C ILE A 36 -0.98 -13.79 -3.82
N MET A 37 -0.53 -13.92 -5.07
CA MET A 37 0.74 -13.35 -5.52
C MET A 37 0.46 -12.18 -6.45
N SER A 38 1.13 -11.07 -6.22
CA SER A 38 1.01 -9.88 -7.06
C SER A 38 2.37 -9.23 -7.27
N GLU A 39 2.48 -8.45 -8.34
CA GLU A 39 3.67 -7.66 -8.58
C GLU A 39 3.78 -6.55 -7.51
N LYS A 40 4.96 -6.43 -6.92
CA LYS A 40 5.25 -5.34 -5.98
C LYS A 40 5.81 -4.16 -6.75
N ARG A 41 5.01 -3.11 -6.89
CA ARG A 41 5.47 -1.86 -7.50
C ARG A 41 6.48 -1.15 -6.60
N ASP A 42 7.39 -0.42 -7.23
CA ASP A 42 8.40 0.38 -6.55
C ASP A 42 7.99 1.86 -6.58
N GLY A 43 7.42 2.31 -5.49
CA GLY A 43 6.94 3.67 -5.30
C GLY A 43 6.91 4.02 -3.82
N GLU A 44 5.96 4.86 -3.44
CA GLU A 44 5.79 5.30 -2.06
C GLU A 44 4.55 4.65 -1.44
N ASN A 45 4.73 3.86 -0.38
CA ASN A 45 3.60 3.34 0.39
C ASN A 45 2.76 4.50 0.90
N SER A 46 1.48 4.53 0.56
CA SER A 46 0.59 5.62 0.90
C SER A 46 -0.76 5.12 1.39
N SER A 47 -1.32 5.85 2.34
CA SER A 47 -2.65 5.61 2.87
C SER A 47 -3.55 6.79 2.59
N LEU A 48 -4.73 6.53 2.05
CA LEU A 48 -5.71 7.51 1.64
C LEU A 48 -6.98 7.35 2.47
N TYR A 49 -7.38 8.42 3.13
CA TYR A 49 -8.62 8.55 3.91
C TYR A 49 -9.57 9.52 3.21
N ARG A 50 -10.77 9.70 3.75
CA ARG A 50 -11.72 10.67 3.23
C ARG A 50 -11.11 12.08 3.11
N ASP A 51 -10.49 12.57 4.18
CA ASP A 51 -10.00 13.96 4.28
C ASP A 51 -8.51 14.08 4.55
N TYR A 52 -7.79 12.98 4.46
CA TYR A 52 -6.36 12.96 4.78
C TYR A 52 -5.63 11.87 4.00
N ASN A 53 -4.34 12.07 3.80
CA ASN A 53 -3.45 11.06 3.22
C ASN A 53 -2.04 11.23 3.78
N HIS A 54 -1.31 10.15 3.83
CA HIS A 54 0.08 10.15 4.27
C HIS A 54 0.85 9.00 3.61
N ALA A 55 2.18 9.13 3.55
CA ALA A 55 3.07 8.03 3.23
C ALA A 55 3.24 7.12 4.45
N ARG A 56 4.29 6.34 4.53
CA ARG A 56 4.53 5.52 5.72
C ARG A 56 4.67 6.37 6.98
N SER A 57 5.31 7.54 6.88
CA SER A 57 5.32 8.52 7.97
C SER A 57 3.98 9.24 8.04
N LEU A 58 3.39 9.35 9.23
CA LEU A 58 2.12 10.03 9.44
C LEU A 58 2.20 11.54 9.15
N ASP A 59 3.40 12.12 9.18
CA ASP A 59 3.64 13.55 8.99
C ASP A 59 4.03 13.91 7.55
N SER A 60 3.83 13.01 6.59
CA SER A 60 4.31 13.17 5.21
C SER A 60 3.31 13.82 4.25
N SER A 61 2.15 14.28 4.74
CA SER A 61 1.06 14.79 3.88
C SER A 61 1.43 16.02 3.05
N ASP A 62 2.45 16.78 3.45
CA ASP A 62 2.87 18.01 2.76
C ASP A 62 3.86 17.76 1.61
N HIS A 63 4.32 16.54 1.42
CA HIS A 63 5.18 16.21 0.29
C HIS A 63 4.43 16.30 -1.04
N ILE A 64 5.10 16.76 -2.10
CA ILE A 64 4.45 17.00 -3.40
C ILE A 64 3.78 15.73 -3.97
N SER A 65 4.36 14.56 -3.77
CA SER A 65 3.77 13.29 -4.18
C SER A 65 2.45 13.00 -3.47
N GLN A 66 2.31 13.44 -2.22
CA GLN A 66 1.08 13.31 -1.43
C GLN A 66 0.02 14.33 -1.84
N HIS A 67 0.42 15.51 -2.32
CA HIS A 67 -0.53 16.51 -2.84
C HIS A 67 -1.31 15.97 -4.04
N TRP A 68 -0.64 15.26 -4.93
CA TRP A 68 -1.32 14.59 -6.04
C TRP A 68 -2.34 13.57 -5.56
N LEU A 69 -1.95 12.74 -4.60
CA LEU A 69 -2.80 11.69 -4.03
C LEU A 69 -4.05 12.28 -3.36
N LYS A 70 -3.91 13.42 -2.72
CA LYS A 70 -5.03 14.13 -2.08
C LYS A 70 -6.17 14.44 -3.08
N GLY A 71 -5.83 14.71 -4.34
CA GLY A 71 -6.82 14.92 -5.40
C GLY A 71 -7.68 13.69 -5.69
N LEU A 72 -7.17 12.49 -5.44
CA LEU A 72 -7.94 11.26 -5.62
C LEU A 72 -9.00 11.05 -4.55
N SER A 73 -8.78 11.50 -3.32
CA SER A 73 -9.75 11.34 -2.23
C SER A 73 -11.09 12.00 -2.55
N ILE A 74 -11.06 13.06 -3.36
CA ILE A 74 -12.28 13.77 -3.81
C ILE A 74 -13.09 12.89 -4.77
N ARG A 75 -12.43 12.02 -5.52
CA ARG A 75 -13.08 11.14 -6.49
C ARG A 75 -13.60 9.85 -5.86
N TYR A 76 -13.01 9.44 -4.74
CA TYR A 76 -13.40 8.24 -4.03
C TYR A 76 -14.31 8.60 -2.87
N ASP A 77 -15.47 7.97 -2.81
CA ASP A 77 -16.38 8.10 -1.66
C ASP A 77 -15.90 7.13 -0.54
N ILE A 78 -14.82 7.53 0.13
CA ILE A 78 -14.22 6.73 1.20
C ILE A 78 -15.06 6.94 2.46
N PRO A 79 -15.61 5.86 3.05
CA PRO A 79 -16.32 5.98 4.30
C PRO A 79 -15.44 6.53 5.42
N GLU A 80 -16.06 7.19 6.39
CA GLU A 80 -15.35 7.71 7.56
C GLU A 80 -14.61 6.59 8.28
N ASP A 81 -13.40 6.88 8.76
CA ASP A 81 -12.50 5.94 9.44
C ASP A 81 -12.03 4.73 8.61
N CYS A 82 -12.44 4.63 7.35
CA CYS A 82 -11.86 3.67 6.41
C CYS A 82 -10.63 4.24 5.71
N ARG A 83 -9.76 3.38 5.22
CA ARG A 83 -8.61 3.79 4.43
C ARG A 83 -8.30 2.84 3.30
N ILE A 84 -7.75 3.41 2.25
CA ILE A 84 -7.24 2.68 1.08
C ILE A 84 -5.73 2.82 1.09
N CYS A 85 -5.03 1.69 1.09
CA CYS A 85 -3.57 1.66 1.06
C CYS A 85 -3.09 1.18 -0.30
N GLY A 86 -2.05 1.81 -0.81
CA GLY A 86 -1.53 1.51 -2.12
C GLY A 86 -0.12 2.05 -2.32
N GLU A 87 0.41 1.79 -3.50
CA GLU A 87 1.68 2.33 -3.94
C GLU A 87 1.44 3.59 -4.76
N ASN A 88 1.99 4.71 -4.31
CA ASN A 88 1.97 5.98 -5.02
C ASN A 88 3.16 6.02 -5.97
N LEU A 89 2.88 6.02 -7.27
CA LEU A 89 3.86 5.96 -8.35
C LEU A 89 4.01 7.31 -9.06
N TYR A 90 3.46 8.39 -8.51
CA TYR A 90 3.53 9.71 -9.12
C TYR A 90 4.97 10.21 -9.28
N ALA A 91 5.79 10.05 -8.24
CA ALA A 91 7.21 10.33 -8.31
C ALA A 91 7.98 9.08 -8.78
N LYS A 92 8.95 9.30 -9.66
CA LYS A 92 9.85 8.22 -10.09
C LYS A 92 10.74 7.78 -8.93
N HIS A 93 10.78 6.48 -8.68
CA HIS A 93 11.73 5.83 -7.78
C HIS A 93 12.84 5.14 -8.60
N SER A 94 13.30 3.97 -8.18
CA SER A 94 14.34 3.23 -8.92
C SER A 94 13.85 2.65 -10.24
N ILE A 95 12.55 2.40 -10.38
CA ILE A 95 11.92 1.88 -11.61
C ILE A 95 11.07 2.96 -12.26
N HIS A 96 11.27 3.17 -13.56
CA HIS A 96 10.43 4.06 -14.35
C HIS A 96 9.36 3.23 -15.09
N TYR A 97 8.11 3.36 -14.67
CA TYR A 97 6.98 2.70 -15.32
C TYR A 97 6.44 3.57 -16.46
N THR A 98 6.30 2.99 -17.65
CA THR A 98 5.88 3.70 -18.86
C THR A 98 4.44 3.41 -19.27
N ASN A 99 3.81 2.41 -18.66
CA ASN A 99 2.47 1.95 -19.04
C ASN A 99 1.59 1.76 -17.80
N LEU A 100 1.32 2.85 -17.09
CA LEU A 100 0.46 2.85 -15.91
C LEU A 100 -0.93 3.35 -16.26
N GLU A 101 -1.97 2.66 -15.82
CA GLU A 101 -3.36 3.14 -15.89
C GLU A 101 -3.61 4.23 -14.84
N SER A 102 -2.94 4.16 -13.70
CA SER A 102 -3.02 5.13 -12.61
C SER A 102 -1.68 5.23 -11.90
N TYR A 103 -1.40 6.39 -11.30
CA TYR A 103 -0.24 6.56 -10.42
C TYR A 103 -0.48 6.06 -9.00
N PHE A 104 -1.67 5.55 -8.68
CA PHE A 104 -1.94 4.94 -7.39
C PHE A 104 -2.51 3.54 -7.58
N GLU A 105 -1.75 2.54 -7.17
CA GLU A 105 -2.13 1.14 -7.26
C GLU A 105 -2.48 0.61 -5.87
N VAL A 106 -3.76 0.30 -5.67
CA VAL A 106 -4.30 -0.16 -4.38
C VAL A 106 -3.90 -1.61 -4.12
N PHE A 107 -3.44 -1.91 -2.92
CA PHE A 107 -3.15 -3.27 -2.48
C PHE A 107 -3.91 -3.70 -1.22
N SER A 108 -4.51 -2.79 -0.47
CA SER A 108 -5.36 -3.15 0.66
C SER A 108 -6.37 -2.07 1.00
N ILE A 109 -7.51 -2.50 1.51
CA ILE A 109 -8.58 -1.63 2.00
C ILE A 109 -8.91 -2.05 3.43
N TRP A 110 -9.04 -1.09 4.32
CA TRP A 110 -9.26 -1.31 5.75
C TRP A 110 -10.54 -0.62 6.20
N ASN A 111 -11.34 -1.32 6.97
CA ASN A 111 -12.58 -0.78 7.51
C ASN A 111 -12.36 0.06 8.79
N GLU A 112 -13.45 0.58 9.33
CA GLU A 112 -13.44 1.42 10.54
C GLU A 112 -12.96 0.68 11.80
N LYS A 113 -12.98 -0.64 11.79
CA LYS A 113 -12.47 -1.49 12.88
C LYS A 113 -11.00 -1.84 12.73
N ASN A 114 -10.36 -1.30 11.69
CA ASN A 114 -8.98 -1.64 11.33
C ASN A 114 -8.81 -3.10 10.90
N ASP A 115 -9.84 -3.68 10.30
CA ASP A 115 -9.76 -4.98 9.66
C ASP A 115 -9.47 -4.81 8.17
N CYS A 116 -8.53 -5.59 7.65
CA CYS A 116 -8.23 -5.62 6.23
C CYS A 116 -9.32 -6.40 5.49
N LEU A 117 -9.91 -5.77 4.49
CA LEU A 117 -10.95 -6.42 3.68
C LEU A 117 -10.33 -7.50 2.79
N SER A 118 -11.11 -8.55 2.53
CA SER A 118 -10.67 -9.61 1.61
C SER A 118 -10.40 -9.05 0.22
N PRO A 119 -9.31 -9.46 -0.45
CA PRO A 119 -9.03 -9.07 -1.83
C PRO A 119 -10.17 -9.34 -2.81
N ASN A 120 -10.98 -10.35 -2.57
CA ASN A 120 -12.15 -10.66 -3.40
C ASN A 120 -13.16 -9.51 -3.48
N ILE A 121 -13.18 -8.60 -2.50
CA ILE A 121 -14.10 -7.46 -2.47
C ILE A 121 -13.69 -6.41 -3.51
N PHE A 122 -12.40 -6.23 -3.77
CA PHE A 122 -11.90 -5.17 -4.67
C PHE A 122 -11.18 -5.67 -5.93
N PHE A 123 -10.81 -6.95 -6.01
CA PHE A 123 -10.19 -7.52 -7.23
C PHE A 123 -11.19 -8.19 -8.17
N ASN A 124 -12.38 -8.56 -7.71
CA ASN A 124 -13.41 -9.22 -8.51
C ASN A 124 -14.39 -8.23 -9.16
N ARG A 125 -13.88 -7.19 -9.76
CA ARG A 125 -14.74 -6.21 -10.47
C ARG A 125 -14.44 -6.17 -11.94
#